data_5cf63ae41fc99ac30e9a5305990ba6bb
#
_entry.id   5cf63ae41fc99ac30e9a5305990ba6bb
#
_cell.length_a   1.000
_cell.length_b   1.000
_cell.length_c   1.000
_cell.angle_alpha   90.00
_cell.angle_beta   90.00
_cell.angle_gamma   90.00
#
_symmetry.space_group_name_H-M   'P 1'
#
loop_
_entity.id
_entity.type
_entity.pdbx_description
1 polymer ?
#
loop_
_entity_poly.entity_id
_entity_poly.type
_entity_poly.pdbx_seq_one_letter_code
_entity_poly.pdbx_strand_id
1 'polypeptide(L)'
;KFFTENALNPSAFPSLKNFENEVVSMVSNHLKGGDDVVGNMTSGGTESILMAVKTAREWAKKNKPDVKIPEMIMPISAHPAFNKACHYFGIKLVPAKLDSNYRVDLEDIKTKINANTILLVGSAPNYPYGVIDPIKNLSELAIENNLLLHVDGCVGGFVLPFLEKLGKSVPKFCFDLEGVTSLSVDLHKYAYAAKGASVILYKNKELRRHQFFVTTDWPGGLYGSPTVL
;
A
#
# COMPACT_ATOMS: atom_id res chain seq x y z
N LYS A 1 -29.50 -2.51 -13.55
CA LYS A 1 -30.10 -3.58 -12.71
C LYS A 1 -29.72 -3.42 -11.24
N PHE A 2 -28.52 -2.91 -10.91
CA PHE A 2 -28.00 -2.79 -9.55
C PHE A 2 -27.95 -1.33 -9.04
N PHE A 3 -28.73 -0.43 -9.63
CA PHE A 3 -28.68 1.00 -9.33
C PHE A 3 -29.20 1.32 -7.91
N THR A 4 -29.98 0.44 -7.31
CA THR A 4 -30.53 0.58 -5.96
C THR A 4 -29.59 0.05 -4.87
N GLU A 5 -28.55 -0.70 -5.25
CA GLU A 5 -27.57 -1.24 -4.30
C GLU A 5 -26.59 -0.15 -3.84
N ASN A 6 -26.23 -0.14 -2.57
CA ASN A 6 -25.21 0.77 -2.04
C ASN A 6 -24.42 0.13 -0.88
N ALA A 7 -23.20 0.60 -0.69
CA ALA A 7 -22.30 0.13 0.35
C ALA A 7 -22.42 0.88 1.69
N LEU A 8 -23.28 1.90 1.77
CA LEU A 8 -23.47 2.71 2.98
C LEU A 8 -24.06 1.89 4.12
N ASN A 9 -24.96 0.95 3.80
CA ASN A 9 -25.54 0.04 4.81
C ASN A 9 -25.22 -1.42 4.45
N PRO A 10 -24.07 -1.95 4.91
CA PRO A 10 -23.67 -3.32 4.60
C PRO A 10 -24.60 -4.40 5.22
N SER A 11 -25.42 -4.04 6.21
CA SER A 11 -26.43 -4.96 6.76
C SER A 11 -27.65 -5.10 5.85
N ALA A 12 -28.02 -4.02 5.14
CA ALA A 12 -29.09 -4.05 4.14
C ALA A 12 -28.61 -4.64 2.79
N PHE A 13 -27.33 -4.47 2.46
CA PHE A 13 -26.74 -4.92 1.19
C PHE A 13 -25.51 -5.83 1.44
N PRO A 14 -25.68 -7.01 2.04
CA PRO A 14 -24.57 -7.88 2.43
C PRO A 14 -23.76 -8.42 1.22
N SER A 15 -24.38 -8.49 0.03
CA SER A 15 -23.72 -8.94 -1.19
C SER A 15 -22.53 -8.04 -1.57
N LEU A 16 -22.65 -6.72 -1.40
CA LEU A 16 -21.53 -5.79 -1.71
C LEU A 16 -20.32 -6.03 -0.82
N LYS A 17 -20.57 -6.26 0.49
CA LYS A 17 -19.50 -6.61 1.42
C LYS A 17 -18.85 -7.95 1.06
N ASN A 18 -19.64 -8.94 0.63
CA ASN A 18 -19.11 -10.23 0.21
C ASN A 18 -18.25 -10.08 -1.06
N PHE A 19 -18.73 -9.34 -2.05
CA PHE A 19 -17.96 -9.08 -3.28
C PHE A 19 -16.64 -8.37 -3.00
N GLU A 20 -16.63 -7.36 -2.11
CA GLU A 20 -15.39 -6.71 -1.71
C GLU A 20 -14.42 -7.71 -1.08
N ASN A 21 -14.89 -8.51 -0.10
CA ASN A 21 -14.07 -9.50 0.56
C ASN A 21 -13.52 -10.57 -0.40
N GLU A 22 -14.34 -11.04 -1.35
CA GLU A 22 -13.92 -12.00 -2.37
C GLU A 22 -12.84 -11.42 -3.28
N VAL A 23 -13.03 -10.19 -3.79
CA VAL A 23 -12.03 -9.51 -4.62
C VAL A 23 -10.72 -9.32 -3.87
N VAL A 24 -10.77 -8.84 -2.63
CA VAL A 24 -9.59 -8.65 -1.79
C VAL A 24 -8.87 -9.98 -1.57
N SER A 25 -9.60 -11.07 -1.29
CA SER A 25 -9.04 -12.41 -1.12
C SER A 25 -8.39 -12.93 -2.40
N MET A 26 -9.04 -12.78 -3.56
CA MET A 26 -8.47 -13.17 -4.85
C MET A 26 -7.16 -12.42 -5.14
N VAL A 27 -7.13 -11.11 -4.89
CA VAL A 27 -5.94 -10.28 -5.09
C VAL A 27 -4.83 -10.65 -4.11
N SER A 28 -5.16 -10.88 -2.83
CA SER A 28 -4.20 -11.35 -1.83
C SER A 28 -3.54 -12.65 -2.25
N ASN A 29 -4.33 -13.65 -2.63
CA ASN A 29 -3.82 -14.96 -3.08
C ASN A 29 -2.94 -14.82 -4.34
N HIS A 30 -3.33 -13.94 -5.27
CA HIS A 30 -2.55 -13.67 -6.48
C HIS A 30 -1.18 -13.07 -6.16
N LEU A 31 -1.07 -12.30 -5.07
CA LEU A 31 0.15 -11.64 -4.60
C LEU A 31 0.84 -12.40 -3.46
N LYS A 32 0.61 -13.71 -3.36
CA LYS A 32 1.24 -14.61 -2.38
C LYS A 32 0.96 -14.21 -0.94
N GLY A 33 -0.17 -13.54 -0.69
CA GLY A 33 -0.67 -13.26 0.64
C GLY A 33 -1.25 -14.52 1.28
N GLY A 34 -0.91 -14.76 2.55
CA GLY A 34 -1.53 -15.81 3.36
C GLY A 34 -2.88 -15.35 3.94
N ASP A 35 -3.44 -16.18 4.85
CA ASP A 35 -4.75 -15.94 5.48
C ASP A 35 -4.82 -14.67 6.33
N ASP A 36 -3.67 -14.16 6.77
CA ASP A 36 -3.57 -12.93 7.58
C ASP A 36 -3.65 -11.65 6.75
N VAL A 37 -3.37 -11.72 5.43
CA VAL A 37 -3.40 -10.55 4.55
C VAL A 37 -4.84 -10.09 4.37
N VAL A 38 -5.05 -8.81 4.60
CA VAL A 38 -6.38 -8.16 4.55
C VAL A 38 -6.28 -6.85 3.78
N GLY A 39 -7.42 -6.34 3.31
CA GLY A 39 -7.41 -5.10 2.53
C GLY A 39 -8.79 -4.48 2.37
N ASN A 40 -8.84 -3.50 1.47
CA ASN A 40 -10.05 -2.85 1.01
C ASN A 40 -9.98 -2.54 -0.47
N MET A 41 -11.15 -2.52 -1.12
CA MET A 41 -11.33 -1.84 -2.40
C MET A 41 -11.16 -0.34 -2.21
N THR A 42 -10.61 0.31 -3.21
CA THR A 42 -10.43 1.76 -3.30
C THR A 42 -10.81 2.25 -4.70
N SER A 43 -10.98 3.56 -4.85
CA SER A 43 -11.36 4.19 -6.11
C SER A 43 -10.22 4.30 -7.13
N GLY A 44 -9.01 3.91 -6.75
CA GLY A 44 -7.82 3.96 -7.62
C GLY A 44 -6.52 3.93 -6.83
N GLY A 45 -5.41 3.73 -7.55
CA GLY A 45 -4.07 3.62 -6.94
C GLY A 45 -3.69 4.83 -6.08
N THR A 46 -4.14 6.03 -6.46
CA THR A 46 -3.92 7.23 -5.63
C THR A 46 -4.54 7.07 -4.24
N GLU A 47 -5.78 6.60 -4.15
CA GLU A 47 -6.42 6.37 -2.85
C GLU A 47 -5.74 5.22 -2.10
N SER A 48 -5.39 4.12 -2.76
CA SER A 48 -4.64 3.02 -2.16
C SER A 48 -3.33 3.51 -1.53
N ILE A 49 -2.57 4.35 -2.24
CA ILE A 49 -1.34 4.97 -1.73
C ILE A 49 -1.61 5.89 -0.55
N LEU A 50 -2.64 6.76 -0.64
CA LEU A 50 -3.05 7.63 0.47
C LEU A 50 -3.37 6.81 1.71
N MET A 51 -4.08 5.69 1.57
CA MET A 51 -4.42 4.79 2.67
C MET A 51 -3.18 4.14 3.29
N ALA A 52 -2.23 3.67 2.47
CA ALA A 52 -0.97 3.10 2.97
C ALA A 52 -0.18 4.12 3.81
N VAL A 53 -0.03 5.33 3.30
CA VAL A 53 0.73 6.40 3.97
C VAL A 53 0.01 6.89 5.25
N LYS A 54 -1.32 7.04 5.20
CA LYS A 54 -2.13 7.35 6.39
C LYS A 54 -1.99 6.27 7.45
N THR A 55 -2.06 5.01 7.05
CA THR A 55 -1.92 3.86 7.95
C THR A 55 -0.54 3.84 8.60
N ALA A 56 0.53 4.10 7.85
CA ALA A 56 1.88 4.19 8.38
C ALA A 56 2.02 5.31 9.42
N ARG A 57 1.41 6.48 9.16
CA ARG A 57 1.38 7.59 10.12
C ARG A 57 0.68 7.21 11.43
N GLU A 58 -0.51 6.61 11.34
CA GLU A 58 -1.28 6.24 12.53
C GLU A 58 -0.60 5.09 13.31
N TRP A 59 0.03 4.15 12.58
CA TRP A 59 0.86 3.12 13.19
C TRP A 59 2.04 3.75 13.97
N ALA A 60 2.73 4.71 13.36
CA ALA A 60 3.85 5.39 14.00
C ALA A 60 3.44 6.16 15.25
N LYS A 61 2.31 6.85 15.26
CA LYS A 61 1.79 7.52 16.46
C LYS A 61 1.66 6.58 17.65
N LYS A 62 1.29 5.32 17.40
CA LYS A 62 1.13 4.31 18.46
C LYS A 62 2.44 3.63 18.84
N ASN A 63 3.27 3.28 17.85
CA ASN A 63 4.42 2.40 18.02
C ASN A 63 5.76 3.15 18.13
N LYS A 64 5.79 4.42 17.70
CA LYS A 64 6.95 5.32 17.75
C LYS A 64 6.53 6.70 18.29
N PRO A 65 6.04 6.80 19.54
CA PRO A 65 5.41 8.03 20.07
C PRO A 65 6.37 9.24 20.16
N ASP A 66 7.67 8.99 20.14
CA ASP A 66 8.70 10.03 20.16
C ASP A 66 8.89 10.72 18.80
N VAL A 67 8.42 10.12 17.72
CA VAL A 67 8.48 10.70 16.38
C VAL A 67 7.44 11.83 16.24
N LYS A 68 7.93 13.07 16.21
CA LYS A 68 7.05 14.26 16.08
C LYS A 68 6.77 14.63 14.62
N ILE A 69 7.77 14.46 13.75
CA ILE A 69 7.65 14.70 12.30
C ILE A 69 8.03 13.41 11.60
N PRO A 70 7.05 12.55 11.28
CA PRO A 70 7.34 11.28 10.62
C PRO A 70 7.92 11.50 9.22
N GLU A 71 8.86 10.65 8.83
CA GLU A 71 9.52 10.70 7.54
C GLU A 71 9.21 9.44 6.71
N MET A 72 8.98 9.65 5.40
CA MET A 72 8.86 8.57 4.42
C MET A 72 10.00 8.68 3.41
N ILE A 73 10.75 7.59 3.23
CA ILE A 73 11.81 7.50 2.22
C ILE A 73 11.24 6.81 0.99
N MET A 74 11.33 7.47 -0.16
CA MET A 74 10.88 6.90 -1.43
C MET A 74 11.84 7.24 -2.57
N PRO A 75 11.97 6.38 -3.62
CA PRO A 75 12.72 6.73 -4.81
C PRO A 75 12.10 7.94 -5.53
N ILE A 76 12.95 8.76 -6.17
CA ILE A 76 12.46 9.89 -6.97
C ILE A 76 11.61 9.46 -8.17
N SER A 77 11.64 8.18 -8.54
CA SER A 77 10.80 7.57 -9.58
C SER A 77 9.42 7.11 -9.08
N ALA A 78 9.14 7.17 -7.76
CA ALA A 78 7.86 6.77 -7.21
C ALA A 78 6.71 7.68 -7.68
N HIS A 79 5.50 7.13 -7.72
CA HIS A 79 4.33 7.86 -8.22
C HIS A 79 4.05 9.13 -7.39
N PRO A 80 3.68 10.28 -8.02
CA PRO A 80 3.40 11.54 -7.32
C PRO A 80 2.29 11.48 -6.26
N ALA A 81 1.47 10.44 -6.24
CA ALA A 81 0.49 10.22 -5.17
C ALA A 81 1.15 10.13 -3.78
N PHE A 82 2.41 9.70 -3.67
CA PHE A 82 3.16 9.72 -2.42
C PHE A 82 3.48 11.15 -1.96
N ASN A 83 3.84 12.05 -2.90
CA ASN A 83 4.03 13.47 -2.59
C ASN A 83 2.73 14.08 -2.07
N LYS A 84 1.60 13.77 -2.74
CA LYS A 84 0.27 14.20 -2.33
C LYS A 84 -0.09 13.68 -0.92
N ALA A 85 0.21 12.40 -0.64
CA ALA A 85 -0.02 11.81 0.68
C ALA A 85 0.80 12.50 1.77
N CYS A 86 2.09 12.77 1.52
CA CYS A 86 2.95 13.50 2.43
C CYS A 86 2.39 14.89 2.76
N HIS A 87 1.96 15.61 1.73
CA HIS A 87 1.35 16.93 1.88
C HIS A 87 0.07 16.88 2.73
N TYR A 88 -0.82 15.91 2.46
CA TYR A 88 -2.10 15.81 3.19
C TYR A 88 -1.94 15.36 4.63
N PHE A 89 -0.98 14.49 4.91
CA PHE A 89 -0.85 13.83 6.21
C PHE A 89 0.27 14.38 7.09
N GLY A 90 0.97 15.45 6.65
CA GLY A 90 2.02 16.09 7.43
C GLY A 90 3.24 15.17 7.64
N ILE A 91 3.58 14.38 6.62
CA ILE A 91 4.75 13.51 6.61
C ILE A 91 5.86 14.18 5.81
N LYS A 92 7.06 14.19 6.33
CA LYS A 92 8.22 14.72 5.60
C LYS A 92 8.66 13.70 4.55
N LEU A 93 8.69 14.13 3.30
CA LEU A 93 9.21 13.35 2.20
C LEU A 93 10.75 13.40 2.20
N VAL A 94 11.38 12.24 2.11
CA VAL A 94 12.83 12.08 1.97
C VAL A 94 13.09 11.35 0.64
N PRO A 95 13.49 12.07 -0.43
CA PRO A 95 13.72 11.46 -1.73
C PRO A 95 15.02 10.65 -1.73
N ALA A 96 14.97 9.43 -2.24
CA ALA A 96 16.14 8.59 -2.50
C ALA A 96 16.53 8.64 -3.97
N LYS A 97 17.84 8.64 -4.23
CA LYS A 97 18.43 8.62 -5.58
C LYS A 97 18.16 7.28 -6.28
N LEU A 98 18.39 7.26 -7.57
CA LEU A 98 18.40 6.04 -8.38
C LEU A 98 19.82 5.60 -8.68
N ASP A 99 20.01 4.30 -8.81
CA ASP A 99 21.24 3.70 -9.36
C ASP A 99 21.31 3.84 -10.89
N SER A 100 22.39 3.34 -11.51
CA SER A 100 22.60 3.35 -12.96
C SER A 100 21.55 2.52 -13.75
N ASN A 101 20.76 1.69 -13.08
CA ASN A 101 19.70 0.88 -13.65
C ASN A 101 18.30 1.47 -13.42
N TYR A 102 18.22 2.74 -12.98
CA TYR A 102 16.97 3.44 -12.65
C TYR A 102 16.14 2.81 -11.53
N ARG A 103 16.76 2.02 -10.66
CA ARG A 103 16.19 1.48 -9.43
C ARG A 103 16.59 2.35 -8.25
N VAL A 104 15.86 2.26 -7.16
CA VAL A 104 16.27 2.98 -5.95
C VAL A 104 17.67 2.53 -5.48
N ASP A 105 18.50 3.50 -5.17
CA ASP A 105 19.85 3.28 -4.62
C ASP A 105 19.74 2.91 -3.14
N LEU A 106 20.09 1.68 -2.79
CA LEU A 106 20.02 1.14 -1.43
C LEU A 106 20.99 1.83 -0.48
N GLU A 107 22.18 2.21 -0.96
CA GLU A 107 23.16 2.91 -0.12
C GLU A 107 22.66 4.32 0.22
N ASP A 108 22.06 5.01 -0.74
CA ASP A 108 21.44 6.30 -0.48
C ASP A 108 20.27 6.18 0.54
N ILE A 109 19.45 5.12 0.46
CA ILE A 109 18.40 4.85 1.46
C ILE A 109 19.00 4.65 2.85
N LYS A 110 20.02 3.79 3.00
CA LYS A 110 20.67 3.51 4.29
C LYS A 110 21.17 4.78 4.97
N THR A 111 21.75 5.70 4.21
CA THR A 111 22.23 6.99 4.74
C THR A 111 21.12 7.92 5.23
N LYS A 112 19.88 7.70 4.78
CA LYS A 112 18.71 8.54 5.07
C LYS A 112 17.83 8.01 6.19
N ILE A 113 17.94 6.71 6.48
CA ILE A 113 17.18 6.12 7.61
C ILE A 113 17.63 6.75 8.91
N ASN A 114 16.65 7.22 9.69
CA ASN A 114 16.87 7.82 11.01
C ASN A 114 15.68 7.55 11.95
N ALA A 115 15.73 8.06 13.17
CA ALA A 115 14.71 7.82 14.19
C ALA A 115 13.30 8.29 13.80
N ASN A 116 13.18 9.25 12.87
CA ASN A 116 11.90 9.77 12.40
C ASN A 116 11.34 8.96 11.22
N THR A 117 12.13 8.07 10.63
CA THR A 117 11.69 7.24 9.51
C THR A 117 10.61 6.25 9.96
N ILE A 118 9.49 6.22 9.24
CA ILE A 118 8.36 5.32 9.54
C ILE A 118 8.02 4.40 8.38
N LEU A 119 8.34 4.79 7.13
CA LEU A 119 7.92 4.09 5.93
C LEU A 119 9.01 4.15 4.87
N LEU A 120 9.32 2.99 4.29
CA LEU A 120 10.03 2.86 3.03
C LEU A 120 9.04 2.57 1.90
N VAL A 121 9.35 3.05 0.70
CA VAL A 121 8.54 2.81 -0.51
C VAL A 121 9.42 2.21 -1.60
N GLY A 122 8.90 1.20 -2.29
CA GLY A 122 9.47 0.68 -3.54
C GLY A 122 8.37 0.40 -4.54
N SER A 123 8.69 0.39 -5.83
CA SER A 123 7.75 0.18 -6.92
C SER A 123 8.04 -1.10 -7.70
N ALA A 124 6.98 -1.78 -8.12
CA ALA A 124 7.08 -3.02 -8.88
C ALA A 124 6.10 -3.02 -10.09
N PRO A 125 6.51 -2.43 -11.24
CA PRO A 125 7.65 -1.56 -11.49
C PRO A 125 7.36 -0.07 -11.20
N ASN A 126 8.40 0.78 -11.19
CA ASN A 126 8.20 2.22 -11.26
C ASN A 126 7.70 2.63 -12.66
N TYR A 127 6.82 3.62 -12.72
CA TYR A 127 6.18 4.04 -13.97
C TYR A 127 7.16 4.68 -14.98
N PRO A 128 8.09 5.57 -14.57
CA PRO A 128 8.94 6.30 -15.55
C PRO A 128 9.86 5.38 -16.35
N TYR A 129 10.37 4.32 -15.74
CA TYR A 129 11.43 3.50 -16.34
C TYR A 129 11.03 2.04 -16.53
N GLY A 130 9.89 1.60 -15.99
CA GLY A 130 9.41 0.22 -16.10
C GLY A 130 10.30 -0.81 -15.39
N VAL A 131 11.12 -0.39 -14.43
CA VAL A 131 12.01 -1.29 -13.68
C VAL A 131 11.49 -1.53 -12.26
N ILE A 132 11.73 -2.75 -11.76
CA ILE A 132 11.35 -3.17 -10.41
C ILE A 132 12.45 -2.74 -9.45
N ASP A 133 12.10 -2.00 -8.41
CA ASP A 133 13.01 -1.65 -7.32
C ASP A 133 13.49 -2.92 -6.58
N PRO A 134 14.62 -2.89 -5.88
CA PRO A 134 15.17 -4.05 -5.16
C PRO A 134 14.35 -4.35 -3.87
N ILE A 135 13.07 -4.76 -4.07
CA ILE A 135 12.09 -4.92 -2.98
C ILE A 135 12.56 -5.90 -1.91
N LYS A 136 13.28 -6.97 -2.29
CA LYS A 136 13.86 -7.91 -1.33
C LYS A 136 14.80 -7.21 -0.36
N ASN A 137 15.71 -6.38 -0.86
CA ASN A 137 16.67 -5.65 -0.02
C ASN A 137 15.98 -4.55 0.80
N LEU A 138 14.97 -3.88 0.23
CA LEU A 138 14.13 -2.94 0.99
C LEU A 138 13.37 -3.63 2.12
N SER A 139 12.91 -4.87 1.90
CA SER A 139 12.26 -5.69 2.91
C SER A 139 13.21 -6.02 4.07
N GLU A 140 14.44 -6.42 3.77
CA GLU A 140 15.48 -6.66 4.76
C GLU A 140 15.78 -5.40 5.58
N LEU A 141 16.00 -4.25 4.91
CA LEU A 141 16.22 -2.96 5.58
C LEU A 141 15.04 -2.53 6.45
N ALA A 142 13.81 -2.78 6.01
CA ALA A 142 12.63 -2.44 6.79
C ALA A 142 12.55 -3.24 8.09
N ILE A 143 12.86 -4.54 8.04
CA ILE A 143 12.90 -5.42 9.22
C ILE A 143 14.01 -4.96 10.18
N GLU A 144 15.23 -4.79 9.68
CA GLU A 144 16.41 -4.39 10.47
C GLU A 144 16.19 -3.08 11.24
N ASN A 145 15.42 -2.14 10.67
CA ASN A 145 15.20 -0.81 11.24
C ASN A 145 13.81 -0.63 11.87
N ASN A 146 13.02 -1.71 11.99
CA ASN A 146 11.63 -1.65 12.49
C ASN A 146 10.80 -0.57 11.76
N LEU A 147 10.80 -0.65 10.42
CA LEU A 147 10.08 0.25 9.53
C LEU A 147 8.96 -0.50 8.81
N LEU A 148 7.96 0.22 8.34
CA LEU A 148 7.01 -0.30 7.39
C LEU A 148 7.59 -0.20 5.97
N LEU A 149 7.20 -1.14 5.09
CA LEU A 149 7.50 -1.11 3.65
C LEU A 149 6.21 -1.21 2.86
N HIS A 150 5.97 -0.19 2.03
CA HIS A 150 4.90 -0.23 1.03
C HIS A 150 5.46 -0.52 -0.35
N VAL A 151 4.83 -1.44 -1.07
CA VAL A 151 5.14 -1.73 -2.47
C VAL A 151 4.03 -1.18 -3.37
N ASP A 152 4.39 -0.26 -4.24
CA ASP A 152 3.49 0.18 -5.31
C ASP A 152 3.52 -0.84 -6.45
N GLY A 153 2.53 -1.73 -6.44
CA GLY A 153 2.26 -2.73 -7.47
C GLY A 153 1.11 -2.34 -8.40
N CYS A 154 0.72 -1.07 -8.45
CA CYS A 154 -0.44 -0.61 -9.25
C CYS A 154 -0.36 -1.01 -10.72
N VAL A 155 0.83 -1.11 -11.29
CA VAL A 155 1.04 -1.61 -12.66
C VAL A 155 1.36 -3.12 -12.66
N GLY A 156 2.37 -3.52 -11.90
CA GLY A 156 2.93 -4.87 -11.99
C GLY A 156 2.18 -5.94 -11.21
N GLY A 157 1.32 -5.57 -10.27
CA GLY A 157 0.61 -6.53 -9.44
C GLY A 157 -0.18 -7.58 -10.23
N PHE A 158 -0.76 -7.20 -11.38
CA PHE A 158 -1.44 -8.13 -12.29
C PHE A 158 -0.61 -8.55 -13.52
N VAL A 159 0.61 -8.07 -13.68
CA VAL A 159 1.50 -8.49 -14.79
C VAL A 159 2.54 -9.46 -14.31
N LEU A 160 3.27 -9.10 -13.25
CA LEU A 160 4.46 -9.81 -12.80
C LEU A 160 4.17 -11.26 -12.36
N PRO A 161 3.10 -11.56 -11.58
CA PRO A 161 2.79 -12.94 -11.23
C PRO A 161 2.43 -13.83 -12.43
N PHE A 162 1.85 -13.25 -13.50
CA PHE A 162 1.60 -14.02 -14.73
C PHE A 162 2.89 -14.25 -15.52
N LEU A 163 3.83 -13.29 -15.54
CA LEU A 163 5.14 -13.53 -16.14
C LEU A 163 5.89 -14.68 -15.41
N GLU A 164 5.80 -14.72 -14.07
CA GLU A 164 6.36 -15.81 -13.28
C GLU A 164 5.73 -17.17 -13.66
N LYS A 165 4.39 -17.23 -13.79
CA LYS A 165 3.67 -18.43 -14.24
C LYS A 165 4.07 -18.88 -15.67
N LEU A 166 4.48 -17.95 -16.50
CA LEU A 166 5.00 -18.22 -17.86
C LEU A 166 6.50 -18.56 -17.86
N GLY A 167 7.09 -18.83 -16.71
CA GLY A 167 8.49 -19.22 -16.56
C GLY A 167 9.50 -18.09 -16.75
N LYS A 168 9.06 -16.82 -16.71
CA LYS A 168 9.98 -15.68 -16.75
C LYS A 168 10.55 -15.42 -15.36
N SER A 169 11.82 -15.01 -15.30
CA SER A 169 12.44 -14.59 -14.05
C SER A 169 11.87 -13.24 -13.63
N VAL A 170 11.20 -13.20 -12.48
CA VAL A 170 10.63 -11.99 -11.89
C VAL A 170 11.22 -11.81 -10.50
N PRO A 171 11.80 -10.64 -10.17
CA PRO A 171 12.24 -10.35 -8.81
C PRO A 171 11.05 -10.43 -7.83
N LYS A 172 11.29 -10.96 -6.63
CA LYS A 172 10.27 -10.98 -5.57
C LYS A 172 9.87 -9.57 -5.15
N PHE A 173 8.56 -9.35 -4.98
CA PHE A 173 8.02 -8.03 -4.63
C PHE A 173 6.74 -8.10 -3.78
N CYS A 174 6.20 -9.30 -3.53
CA CYS A 174 4.93 -9.53 -2.87
C CYS A 174 5.08 -9.87 -1.39
N PHE A 175 4.00 -10.39 -0.77
CA PHE A 175 3.95 -10.81 0.62
C PHE A 175 4.76 -12.07 0.95
N ASP A 176 5.38 -12.72 -0.02
CA ASP A 176 6.42 -13.73 0.19
C ASP A 176 7.74 -13.12 0.71
N LEU A 177 7.82 -11.79 0.80
CA LEU A 177 8.88 -11.05 1.49
C LEU A 177 8.37 -10.55 2.84
N GLU A 178 9.03 -10.96 3.92
CA GLU A 178 8.56 -10.72 5.28
C GLU A 178 8.42 -9.24 5.64
N GLY A 179 9.28 -8.38 5.15
CA GLY A 179 9.24 -6.94 5.43
C GLY A 179 8.20 -6.15 4.63
N VAL A 180 7.55 -6.76 3.61
CA VAL A 180 6.46 -6.09 2.89
C VAL A 180 5.24 -6.01 3.80
N THR A 181 4.85 -4.81 4.19
CA THR A 181 3.76 -4.57 5.14
C THR A 181 2.47 -4.12 4.48
N SER A 182 2.57 -3.51 3.29
CA SER A 182 1.41 -3.13 2.48
C SER A 182 1.74 -3.12 0.99
N LEU A 183 0.70 -3.30 0.16
CA LEU A 183 0.84 -3.32 -1.29
C LEU A 183 -0.41 -2.75 -1.95
N SER A 184 -0.23 -1.80 -2.89
CA SER A 184 -1.31 -1.27 -3.73
C SER A 184 -1.30 -1.92 -5.10
N VAL A 185 -2.50 -2.23 -5.64
CA VAL A 185 -2.64 -2.85 -6.96
C VAL A 185 -3.91 -2.39 -7.66
N ASP A 186 -3.79 -2.00 -8.92
CA ASP A 186 -4.92 -1.48 -9.69
C ASP A 186 -5.59 -2.56 -10.54
N LEU A 187 -6.86 -2.85 -10.23
CA LEU A 187 -7.65 -3.76 -11.04
C LEU A 187 -8.02 -3.13 -12.38
N HIS A 188 -8.22 -1.80 -12.39
CA HIS A 188 -8.59 -1.05 -13.61
C HIS A 188 -7.42 -0.83 -14.59
N LYS A 189 -6.23 -1.40 -14.31
CA LYS A 189 -5.11 -1.45 -15.24
C LYS A 189 -5.06 -2.85 -15.91
N TYR A 190 -4.19 -3.72 -15.46
CA TYR A 190 -3.96 -5.02 -16.12
C TYR A 190 -4.84 -6.17 -15.62
N ALA A 191 -5.75 -5.94 -14.66
CA ALA A 191 -6.84 -6.86 -14.38
C ALA A 191 -8.11 -6.55 -15.21
N TYR A 192 -8.05 -5.55 -16.11
CA TYR A 192 -9.10 -5.19 -17.07
C TYR A 192 -10.45 -4.83 -16.44
N ALA A 193 -10.49 -4.46 -15.17
CA ALA A 193 -11.70 -3.95 -14.53
C ALA A 193 -12.05 -2.54 -15.01
N ALA A 194 -13.29 -2.12 -14.78
CA ALA A 194 -13.72 -0.76 -15.05
C ALA A 194 -12.91 0.25 -14.24
N LYS A 195 -12.71 1.46 -14.80
CA LYS A 195 -12.02 2.55 -14.11
C LYS A 195 -12.65 2.81 -12.73
N GLY A 196 -11.82 3.11 -11.75
CA GLY A 196 -12.27 3.33 -10.37
C GLY A 196 -12.16 2.09 -9.48
N ALA A 197 -11.31 1.11 -9.86
CA ALA A 197 -11.11 -0.11 -9.10
C ALA A 197 -9.63 -0.35 -8.80
N SER A 198 -9.27 -0.32 -7.52
CA SER A 198 -7.95 -0.62 -6.98
C SER A 198 -8.11 -1.33 -5.63
N VAL A 199 -7.06 -1.93 -5.13
CA VAL A 199 -7.03 -2.59 -3.82
C VAL A 199 -5.79 -2.14 -3.07
N ILE A 200 -5.98 -1.84 -1.79
CA ILE A 200 -4.90 -1.75 -0.81
C ILE A 200 -4.90 -2.99 0.06
N LEU A 201 -3.76 -3.66 0.15
CA LEU A 201 -3.53 -4.82 0.99
C LEU A 201 -2.57 -4.49 2.13
N TYR A 202 -2.80 -5.11 3.29
CA TYR A 202 -1.94 -5.06 4.48
C TYR A 202 -1.58 -6.46 4.93
N LYS A 203 -0.36 -6.63 5.42
CA LYS A 203 0.18 -7.91 5.90
C LYS A 203 -0.70 -8.58 6.95
N ASN A 204 -1.42 -7.79 7.77
CA ASN A 204 -2.30 -8.32 8.80
C ASN A 204 -3.37 -7.31 9.26
N LYS A 205 -4.32 -7.82 10.05
CA LYS A 205 -5.43 -7.03 10.62
C LYS A 205 -4.95 -5.94 11.59
N GLU A 206 -3.86 -6.19 12.32
CA GLU A 206 -3.33 -5.21 13.30
C GLU A 206 -2.85 -3.95 12.59
N LEU A 207 -2.12 -4.11 11.48
CA LEU A 207 -1.70 -2.97 10.69
C LEU A 207 -2.90 -2.27 10.04
N ARG A 208 -3.84 -3.03 9.45
CA ARG A 208 -5.04 -2.46 8.82
C ARG A 208 -5.89 -1.64 9.78
N ARG A 209 -5.94 -1.96 11.08
CA ARG A 209 -6.70 -1.17 12.08
C ARG A 209 -6.33 0.32 12.06
N HIS A 210 -5.10 0.66 11.74
CA HIS A 210 -4.64 2.03 11.64
C HIS A 210 -5.17 2.79 10.40
N GLN A 211 -5.79 2.06 9.45
CA GLN A 211 -6.44 2.66 8.29
C GLN A 211 -7.73 3.39 8.66
N PHE A 212 -8.47 2.88 9.64
CA PHE A 212 -9.79 3.41 9.96
C PHE A 212 -9.72 4.79 10.62
N PHE A 213 -10.70 5.64 10.28
CA PHE A 213 -11.10 6.76 11.09
C PHE A 213 -12.35 6.35 11.88
N VAL A 214 -12.37 6.61 13.17
CA VAL A 214 -13.51 6.28 14.05
C VAL A 214 -13.74 7.42 15.00
N THR A 215 -14.99 7.81 15.19
CA THR A 215 -15.42 8.75 16.24
C THR A 215 -16.70 8.27 16.91
N THR A 216 -16.79 8.50 18.21
CA THR A 216 -17.97 8.20 19.05
C THR A 216 -18.71 9.46 19.50
N ASP A 217 -18.15 10.64 19.24
CA ASP A 217 -18.63 11.90 19.79
C ASP A 217 -19.72 12.57 18.93
N TRP A 218 -20.11 11.92 17.84
CA TRP A 218 -21.17 12.39 16.97
C TRP A 218 -22.53 11.97 17.53
N PRO A 219 -23.55 12.89 17.64
CA PRO A 219 -24.88 12.58 18.15
C PRO A 219 -25.63 11.50 17.35
N GLY A 220 -25.26 11.24 16.10
CA GLY A 220 -25.80 10.16 15.26
C GLY A 220 -25.28 8.76 15.62
N GLY A 221 -24.35 8.64 16.58
CA GLY A 221 -23.77 7.39 17.04
C GLY A 221 -22.34 7.15 16.56
N LEU A 222 -21.90 5.91 16.56
CA LEU A 222 -20.58 5.52 16.09
C LEU A 222 -20.44 5.77 14.58
N TYR A 223 -19.44 6.58 14.19
CA TYR A 223 -19.04 6.73 12.80
C TYR A 223 -17.68 6.10 12.57
N GLY A 224 -17.57 5.30 11.53
CA GLY A 224 -16.31 4.70 11.10
C GLY A 224 -16.18 4.70 9.58
N SER A 225 -14.99 5.03 9.09
CA SER A 225 -14.67 4.99 7.66
C SER A 225 -13.32 4.30 7.41
N PRO A 226 -13.25 3.35 6.47
CA PRO A 226 -12.01 2.69 6.08
C PRO A 226 -11.23 3.45 5.02
N THR A 227 -11.80 4.50 4.40
CA THR A 227 -11.23 5.20 3.24
C THR A 227 -10.99 6.69 3.51
N VAL A 228 -10.37 7.40 2.57
CA VAL A 228 -10.14 8.87 2.63
C VAL A 228 -11.19 9.66 1.87
N LEU A 229 -12.14 8.97 1.23
CA LEU A 229 -13.24 9.56 0.47
C LEU A 229 -14.56 9.35 1.19
#